data_08a3150c223b33324c23d2e52a4f18f8
#
_entry.id   08a3150c223b33324c23d2e52a4f18f8
#
_cell.length_a   1.000
_cell.length_b   1.000
_cell.length_c   1.000
_cell.angle_alpha   90.00
_cell.angle_beta   90.00
_cell.angle_gamma   90.00
#
_symmetry.space_group_name_H-M   'P 1'
#
loop_
_entity.id
_entity.type
_entity.pdbx_description
1 polymer ?
#
loop_
_entity_poly.entity_id
_entity_poly.type
_entity_poly.pdbx_seq_one_letter_code
_entity_poly.pdbx_strand_id
1 'polypeptide(L)'
;NAGILSKKEILNMKKLWQASKNQILNSNLMKYEKFVKDKYNFNFKSNYDKIFNWSIKDKANFWDSIWDFCKVKGLKGKNKIKNSKIFYKNLFLTDYKLNFAENILVKNDNSKAITFISENGFREERSWSQLNQNVSKVITYFNKINIKKGDRVSAYLPNIIQTVESFVATSAIGAIWSSCSPDFGLN
;
A
#
# COMPACT_ATOMS: atom_id res chain seq x y z
N ASN A 1 10.36 31.08 -6.58
CA ASN A 1 11.19 30.98 -5.39
C ASN A 1 10.28 30.84 -4.17
N ALA A 2 9.87 29.62 -3.84
CA ALA A 2 9.30 29.30 -2.53
C ALA A 2 10.47 29.33 -1.53
N GLY A 3 10.62 30.44 -0.80
CA GLY A 3 11.66 30.61 0.20
C GLY A 3 11.51 29.56 1.29
N ILE A 4 12.58 28.83 1.56
CA ILE A 4 12.66 27.93 2.72
C ILE A 4 12.63 28.81 3.97
N LEU A 5 11.57 28.69 4.78
CA LEU A 5 11.43 29.42 6.03
C LEU A 5 12.61 29.08 6.97
N SER A 6 13.15 30.09 7.63
CA SER A 6 14.20 29.92 8.62
C SER A 6 13.67 29.15 9.84
N LYS A 7 14.57 28.46 10.58
CA LYS A 7 14.24 27.73 11.80
C LYS A 7 13.51 28.60 12.84
N LYS A 8 13.80 29.93 12.85
CA LYS A 8 13.19 30.93 13.75
C LYS A 8 11.76 31.28 13.33
N GLU A 9 11.48 31.33 12.02
CA GLU A 9 10.14 31.57 11.49
C GLU A 9 9.23 30.36 11.74
N ILE A 10 9.75 29.13 11.56
CA ILE A 10 9.01 27.89 11.88
C ILE A 10 8.65 27.80 13.36
N LEU A 11 9.56 28.23 14.27
CA LEU A 11 9.32 28.22 15.72
C LEU A 11 8.27 29.25 16.17
N ASN A 12 8.06 30.33 15.40
CA ASN A 12 7.07 31.37 15.69
C ASN A 12 5.70 31.10 15.05
N MET A 13 5.53 30.03 14.27
CA MET A 13 4.24 29.69 13.67
C MET A 13 3.27 29.21 14.75
N LYS A 14 2.06 29.77 14.76
CA LYS A 14 0.98 29.30 15.62
C LYS A 14 0.62 27.85 15.27
N LYS A 15 0.74 26.95 16.25
CA LYS A 15 0.34 25.56 16.07
C LYS A 15 -1.17 25.49 15.81
N LEU A 16 -1.57 25.04 14.63
CA LEU A 16 -2.96 24.95 14.21
C LEU A 16 -3.67 23.72 14.79
N TRP A 17 -2.94 22.61 14.91
CA TRP A 17 -3.48 21.35 15.42
C TRP A 17 -2.38 20.50 16.07
N GLN A 18 -2.77 19.68 17.03
CA GLN A 18 -1.92 18.65 17.65
C GLN A 18 -2.80 17.46 18.08
N ALA A 19 -2.32 16.24 17.79
CA ALA A 19 -2.97 15.04 18.28
C ALA A 19 -3.03 15.02 19.82
N SER A 20 -4.17 14.63 20.36
CA SER A 20 -4.31 14.39 21.80
C SER A 20 -3.44 13.20 22.24
N LYS A 21 -3.11 13.14 23.54
CA LYS A 21 -2.36 12.02 24.12
C LYS A 21 -3.03 10.68 23.81
N ASN A 22 -4.35 10.61 23.88
CA ASN A 22 -5.10 9.39 23.59
C ASN A 22 -5.00 8.97 22.13
N GLN A 23 -5.08 9.92 21.18
CA GLN A 23 -4.88 9.66 19.76
C GLN A 23 -3.46 9.14 19.48
N ILE A 24 -2.45 9.72 20.10
CA ILE A 24 -1.05 9.26 19.99
C ILE A 24 -0.93 7.82 20.48
N LEU A 25 -1.36 7.53 21.73
CA LEU A 25 -1.23 6.21 22.35
C LEU A 25 -1.97 5.11 21.58
N ASN A 26 -3.10 5.43 20.96
CA ASN A 26 -3.88 4.48 20.16
C ASN A 26 -3.46 4.41 18.68
N SER A 27 -2.45 5.18 18.27
CA SER A 27 -1.97 5.20 16.90
C SER A 27 -1.33 3.86 16.48
N ASN A 28 -1.35 3.56 15.19
CA ASN A 28 -0.66 2.38 14.67
C ASN A 28 0.86 2.46 14.88
N LEU A 29 1.43 3.66 14.94
CA LEU A 29 2.85 3.85 15.22
C LEU A 29 3.20 3.37 16.65
N MET A 30 2.36 3.67 17.64
CA MET A 30 2.58 3.21 19.02
C MET A 30 2.35 1.70 19.18
N LYS A 31 1.38 1.14 18.44
CA LYS A 31 1.21 -0.33 18.37
C LYS A 31 2.43 -1.00 17.73
N TYR A 32 2.98 -0.39 16.69
CA TYR A 32 4.20 -0.86 16.04
C TYR A 32 5.42 -0.76 16.95
N GLU A 33 5.55 0.33 17.73
CA GLU A 33 6.61 0.46 18.73
C GLU A 33 6.62 -0.71 19.72
N LYS A 34 5.46 -1.04 20.28
CA LYS A 34 5.31 -2.20 21.18
C LYS A 34 5.72 -3.49 20.48
N PHE A 35 5.23 -3.71 19.27
CA PHE A 35 5.52 -4.91 18.49
C PHE A 35 7.02 -5.07 18.20
N VAL A 36 7.73 -4.02 17.74
CA VAL A 36 9.17 -4.13 17.45
C VAL A 36 10.03 -4.20 18.71
N LYS A 37 9.58 -3.60 19.81
CA LYS A 37 10.23 -3.76 21.10
C LYS A 37 10.20 -5.22 21.54
N ASP A 38 9.04 -5.86 21.47
CA ASP A 38 8.84 -7.23 21.94
C ASP A 38 9.53 -8.27 21.04
N LYS A 39 9.50 -8.07 19.72
CA LYS A 39 9.99 -9.07 18.76
C LYS A 39 11.41 -8.84 18.25
N TYR A 40 11.83 -7.58 18.14
CA TYR A 40 13.12 -7.19 17.57
C TYR A 40 14.05 -6.54 18.59
N ASN A 41 13.64 -6.46 19.86
CA ASN A 41 14.36 -5.78 20.94
C ASN A 41 14.76 -4.34 20.59
N PHE A 42 13.91 -3.66 19.79
CA PHE A 42 14.13 -2.30 19.35
C PHE A 42 13.07 -1.36 19.94
N ASN A 43 13.52 -0.36 20.70
CA ASN A 43 12.65 0.62 21.35
C ASN A 43 13.00 2.04 20.89
N PHE A 44 12.14 2.65 20.10
CA PHE A 44 12.36 4.01 19.61
C PHE A 44 11.76 5.09 20.52
N LYS A 45 11.05 4.74 21.62
CA LYS A 45 10.55 5.67 22.65
C LYS A 45 9.81 6.87 22.04
N SER A 46 8.85 6.62 21.15
CA SER A 46 8.07 7.62 20.42
C SER A 46 8.92 8.66 19.66
N ASN A 47 10.18 8.34 19.37
CA ASN A 47 11.09 9.21 18.64
C ASN A 47 11.17 8.79 17.19
N TYR A 48 10.65 9.64 16.28
CA TYR A 48 10.62 9.38 14.85
C TYR A 48 12.03 9.20 14.26
N ASP A 49 13.00 10.00 14.69
CA ASP A 49 14.38 9.91 14.15
C ASP A 49 15.03 8.56 14.47
N LYS A 50 14.69 7.96 15.60
CA LYS A 50 15.20 6.61 15.94
C LYS A 50 14.65 5.54 15.00
N ILE A 51 13.34 5.53 14.73
CA ILE A 51 12.75 4.56 13.81
C ILE A 51 13.24 4.82 12.38
N PHE A 52 13.34 6.08 11.96
CA PHE A 52 13.91 6.46 10.67
C PHE A 52 15.35 5.96 10.53
N ASN A 53 16.21 6.21 11.52
CA ASN A 53 17.58 5.73 11.50
C ASN A 53 17.67 4.20 11.49
N TRP A 54 16.79 3.50 12.21
CA TRP A 54 16.72 2.04 12.16
C TRP A 54 16.32 1.53 10.78
N SER A 55 15.32 2.16 10.14
CA SER A 55 14.87 1.80 8.79
C SER A 55 15.97 1.93 7.73
N ILE A 56 16.96 2.79 7.97
CA ILE A 56 18.11 2.99 7.06
C ILE A 56 19.26 2.04 7.41
N LYS A 57 19.57 1.89 8.71
CA LYS A 57 20.74 1.14 9.19
C LYS A 57 20.52 -0.37 9.18
N ASP A 58 19.32 -0.80 9.56
CA ASP A 58 18.93 -2.22 9.62
C ASP A 58 17.69 -2.48 8.75
N LYS A 59 17.83 -2.21 7.48
CA LYS A 59 16.74 -2.35 6.47
C LYS A 59 16.13 -3.76 6.48
N ALA A 60 16.95 -4.78 6.69
CA ALA A 60 16.51 -6.17 6.67
C ALA A 60 15.46 -6.46 7.75
N ASN A 61 15.76 -6.11 9.00
CA ASN A 61 14.85 -6.31 10.11
C ASN A 61 13.69 -5.31 10.10
N PHE A 62 13.92 -4.07 9.65
CA PHE A 62 12.85 -3.11 9.49
C PHE A 62 11.75 -3.62 8.53
N TRP A 63 12.09 -4.01 7.30
CA TRP A 63 11.10 -4.48 6.32
C TRP A 63 10.48 -5.82 6.69
N ASP A 64 11.24 -6.72 7.31
CA ASP A 64 10.70 -7.97 7.86
C ASP A 64 9.69 -7.71 8.99
N SER A 65 9.95 -6.70 9.83
CA SER A 65 9.03 -6.31 10.90
C SER A 65 7.73 -5.68 10.37
N ILE A 66 7.80 -4.91 9.27
CA ILE A 66 6.62 -4.39 8.58
C ILE A 66 5.77 -5.54 8.03
N TRP A 67 6.40 -6.54 7.40
CA TRP A 67 5.70 -7.73 6.93
C TRP A 67 4.87 -8.39 8.04
N ASP A 68 5.49 -8.61 9.19
CA ASP A 68 4.84 -9.27 10.33
C ASP A 68 3.77 -8.40 10.99
N PHE A 69 4.09 -7.13 11.23
CA PHE A 69 3.16 -6.19 11.87
C PHE A 69 1.90 -5.97 11.02
N CYS A 70 2.06 -5.82 9.72
CA CYS A 70 0.96 -5.66 8.77
C CYS A 70 0.26 -6.99 8.45
N LYS A 71 0.74 -8.13 9.00
CA LYS A 71 0.18 -9.47 8.76
C LYS A 71 0.05 -9.78 7.27
N VAL A 72 1.09 -9.44 6.50
CA VAL A 72 1.10 -9.64 5.06
C VAL A 72 0.88 -11.13 4.75
N LYS A 73 -0.12 -11.43 3.94
CA LYS A 73 -0.42 -12.79 3.47
C LYS A 73 0.56 -13.17 2.37
N GLY A 74 1.27 -14.27 2.57
CA GLY A 74 2.27 -14.75 1.62
C GLY A 74 3.26 -15.71 2.27
N LEU A 75 4.26 -16.10 1.50
CA LEU A 75 5.34 -16.98 1.97
C LEU A 75 6.58 -16.14 2.27
N LYS A 76 7.05 -16.18 3.50
CA LYS A 76 8.34 -15.59 3.88
C LYS A 76 9.48 -16.39 3.30
N GLY A 77 10.41 -15.67 2.68
CA GLY A 77 11.69 -16.23 2.27
C GLY A 77 12.78 -16.08 3.33
N LYS A 78 14.00 -16.46 2.97
CA LYS A 78 15.18 -16.36 3.84
C LYS A 78 15.99 -15.09 3.57
N ASN A 79 15.94 -14.58 2.33
CA ASN A 79 16.76 -13.45 1.88
C ASN A 79 16.01 -12.13 2.06
N LYS A 80 16.25 -11.47 3.18
CA LYS A 80 15.59 -10.21 3.52
C LYS A 80 16.05 -9.03 2.67
N ILE A 81 17.32 -9.02 2.27
CA ILE A 81 17.89 -7.94 1.45
C ILE A 81 19.07 -8.43 0.60
N LYS A 82 19.13 -7.98 -0.64
CA LYS A 82 20.29 -8.08 -1.52
C LYS A 82 20.82 -6.68 -1.78
N ASN A 83 21.92 -6.33 -1.12
CA ASN A 83 22.56 -5.03 -1.27
C ASN A 83 23.31 -4.89 -2.59
N SER A 84 23.33 -3.68 -3.13
CA SER A 84 24.12 -3.28 -4.30
C SER A 84 24.77 -1.92 -4.02
N LYS A 85 25.95 -1.69 -4.63
CA LYS A 85 26.57 -0.35 -4.66
C LYS A 85 25.74 0.66 -5.44
N ILE A 86 24.92 0.18 -6.37
CA ILE A 86 24.00 1.01 -7.18
C ILE A 86 22.67 1.06 -6.48
N PHE A 87 22.20 2.25 -6.09
CA PHE A 87 21.04 2.47 -5.26
C PHE A 87 19.78 1.70 -5.74
N TYR A 88 19.40 1.85 -7.02
CA TYR A 88 18.20 1.22 -7.57
C TYR A 88 18.31 -0.31 -7.79
N LYS A 89 19.50 -0.90 -7.61
CA LYS A 89 19.73 -2.35 -7.67
C LYS A 89 19.64 -3.04 -6.31
N ASN A 90 19.36 -2.30 -5.24
CA ASN A 90 19.04 -2.92 -3.96
C ASN A 90 17.68 -3.61 -4.05
N LEU A 91 17.62 -4.86 -3.63
CA LEU A 91 16.38 -5.64 -3.63
C LEU A 91 16.01 -6.03 -2.19
N PHE A 92 14.75 -5.92 -1.87
CA PHE A 92 14.19 -6.26 -0.56
C PHE A 92 13.32 -7.50 -0.68
N LEU A 93 13.38 -8.40 0.32
CA LEU A 93 12.52 -9.57 0.45
C LEU A 93 12.50 -10.43 -0.85
N THR A 94 13.68 -10.70 -1.41
CA THR A 94 13.84 -11.21 -2.80
C THR A 94 13.22 -12.57 -3.07
N ASP A 95 13.09 -13.42 -2.08
CA ASP A 95 12.50 -14.76 -2.16
C ASP A 95 11.15 -14.86 -1.41
N TYR A 96 10.63 -13.74 -0.94
CA TYR A 96 9.27 -13.65 -0.40
C TYR A 96 8.27 -13.68 -1.55
N LYS A 97 7.15 -14.35 -1.32
CA LYS A 97 6.09 -14.48 -2.34
C LYS A 97 4.76 -14.04 -1.75
N LEU A 98 4.09 -13.14 -2.43
CA LEU A 98 2.75 -12.69 -2.08
C LEU A 98 1.92 -12.42 -3.33
N ASN A 99 0.60 -12.37 -3.16
CA ASN A 99 -0.31 -11.84 -4.15
C ASN A 99 -0.91 -10.54 -3.63
N PHE A 100 -0.84 -9.48 -4.44
CA PHE A 100 -1.34 -8.16 -4.06
C PHE A 100 -2.85 -8.17 -3.79
N ALA A 101 -3.63 -8.80 -4.68
CA ALA A 101 -5.08 -8.87 -4.55
C ALA A 101 -5.52 -9.62 -3.28
N GLU A 102 -4.82 -10.68 -2.89
CA GLU A 102 -5.07 -11.42 -1.66
C GLU A 102 -4.88 -10.54 -0.41
N ASN A 103 -3.96 -9.59 -0.48
CA ASN A 103 -3.69 -8.64 0.60
C ASN A 103 -4.63 -7.42 0.59
N ILE A 104 -5.30 -7.14 -0.51
CA ILE A 104 -6.31 -6.08 -0.62
C ILE A 104 -7.70 -6.61 -0.28
N LEU A 105 -8.09 -7.78 -0.77
CA LEU A 105 -9.41 -8.38 -0.56
C LEU A 105 -9.47 -9.08 0.82
N VAL A 106 -9.32 -8.30 1.89
CA VAL A 106 -9.23 -8.82 3.27
C VAL A 106 -10.57 -9.05 3.94
N LYS A 107 -11.66 -8.54 3.37
CA LYS A 107 -13.02 -8.65 3.89
C LYS A 107 -13.95 -9.21 2.82
N ASN A 108 -15.07 -9.80 3.28
CA ASN A 108 -16.14 -10.27 2.42
C ASN A 108 -17.49 -10.07 3.13
N ASP A 109 -17.77 -8.82 3.49
CA ASP A 109 -18.99 -8.42 4.20
C ASP A 109 -19.69 -7.27 3.45
N ASN A 110 -20.81 -6.82 3.99
CA ASN A 110 -21.59 -5.73 3.40
C ASN A 110 -21.10 -4.34 3.81
N SER A 111 -19.99 -4.24 4.56
CA SER A 111 -19.39 -2.93 4.86
C SER A 111 -18.81 -2.30 3.59
N LYS A 112 -18.79 -0.98 3.55
CA LYS A 112 -18.32 -0.19 2.41
C LYS A 112 -16.83 -0.41 2.13
N ALA A 113 -16.52 -0.78 0.90
CA ALA A 113 -15.16 -0.95 0.40
C ALA A 113 -14.71 0.25 -0.45
N ILE A 114 -15.56 0.68 -1.40
CA ILE A 114 -15.24 1.76 -2.34
C ILE A 114 -16.42 2.73 -2.40
N THR A 115 -16.11 4.02 -2.45
CA THR A 115 -17.02 5.08 -2.83
C THR A 115 -16.43 5.81 -4.03
N PHE A 116 -17.16 5.90 -5.11
CA PHE A 116 -16.87 6.72 -6.27
C PHE A 116 -17.77 7.96 -6.27
N ILE A 117 -17.20 9.12 -6.53
CA ILE A 117 -17.93 10.38 -6.70
C ILE A 117 -17.37 11.06 -7.95
N SER A 118 -18.23 11.36 -8.92
CA SER A 118 -17.84 12.11 -10.11
C SER A 118 -18.06 13.62 -9.94
N GLU A 119 -17.50 14.42 -10.83
CA GLU A 119 -17.60 15.88 -10.81
C GLU A 119 -19.05 16.39 -10.92
N ASN A 120 -19.93 15.65 -11.62
CA ASN A 120 -21.36 15.98 -11.73
C ASN A 120 -22.19 15.55 -10.51
N GLY A 121 -21.53 15.07 -9.43
CA GLY A 121 -22.18 14.63 -8.20
C GLY A 121 -22.71 13.19 -8.23
N PHE A 122 -22.56 12.45 -9.33
CA PHE A 122 -22.92 11.04 -9.35
C PHE A 122 -22.10 10.26 -8.31
N ARG A 123 -22.79 9.40 -7.53
CA ARG A 123 -22.19 8.61 -6.47
C ARG A 123 -22.51 7.14 -6.65
N GLU A 124 -21.49 6.31 -6.59
CA GLU A 124 -21.61 4.86 -6.63
C GLU A 124 -20.80 4.23 -5.50
N GLU A 125 -21.29 3.16 -4.92
CA GLU A 125 -20.62 2.46 -3.83
C GLU A 125 -20.52 0.96 -4.11
N ARG A 126 -19.50 0.34 -3.55
CA ARG A 126 -19.35 -1.13 -3.48
C ARG A 126 -19.11 -1.55 -2.04
N SER A 127 -19.80 -2.59 -1.61
CA SER A 127 -19.42 -3.33 -0.42
C SER A 127 -18.23 -4.25 -0.71
N TRP A 128 -17.58 -4.74 0.35
CA TRP A 128 -16.52 -5.73 0.20
C TRP A 128 -17.02 -7.01 -0.49
N SER A 129 -18.22 -7.46 -0.18
CA SER A 129 -18.82 -8.62 -0.84
C SER A 129 -19.02 -8.38 -2.34
N GLN A 130 -19.56 -7.22 -2.72
CA GLN A 130 -19.74 -6.85 -4.14
C GLN A 130 -18.40 -6.73 -4.87
N LEU A 131 -17.40 -6.12 -4.24
CA LEU A 131 -16.05 -6.02 -4.82
C LEU A 131 -15.46 -7.40 -5.10
N ASN A 132 -15.51 -8.32 -4.12
CA ASN A 132 -15.02 -9.69 -4.30
C ASN A 132 -15.76 -10.42 -5.44
N GLN A 133 -17.09 -10.30 -5.49
CA GLN A 133 -17.90 -10.92 -6.55
C GLN A 133 -17.53 -10.39 -7.93
N ASN A 134 -17.40 -9.07 -8.07
CA ASN A 134 -17.08 -8.46 -9.37
C ASN A 134 -15.65 -8.80 -9.81
N VAL A 135 -14.67 -8.74 -8.89
CA VAL A 135 -13.31 -9.20 -9.16
C VAL A 135 -13.31 -10.66 -9.64
N SER A 136 -14.09 -11.54 -8.99
CA SER A 136 -14.21 -12.94 -9.38
C SER A 136 -14.80 -13.12 -10.78
N LYS A 137 -15.79 -12.31 -11.17
CA LYS A 137 -16.36 -12.32 -12.52
C LYS A 137 -15.31 -11.95 -13.58
N VAL A 138 -14.51 -10.91 -13.29
CA VAL A 138 -13.41 -10.49 -14.20
C VAL A 138 -12.35 -11.58 -14.31
N ILE A 139 -11.96 -12.22 -13.19
CA ILE A 139 -11.03 -13.36 -13.19
C ILE A 139 -11.58 -14.50 -14.06
N THR A 140 -12.86 -14.83 -13.90
CA THR A 140 -13.52 -15.88 -14.71
C THR A 140 -13.45 -15.55 -16.20
N TYR A 141 -13.70 -14.29 -16.57
CA TYR A 141 -13.57 -13.86 -17.96
C TYR A 141 -12.12 -13.96 -18.46
N PHE A 142 -11.15 -13.50 -17.67
CA PHE A 142 -9.73 -13.58 -18.03
C PHE A 142 -9.27 -15.03 -18.25
N ASN A 143 -9.71 -15.94 -17.39
CA ASN A 143 -9.43 -17.38 -17.57
C ASN A 143 -10.06 -17.93 -18.85
N LYS A 144 -11.29 -17.51 -19.18
CA LYS A 144 -11.99 -17.94 -20.42
C LYS A 144 -11.23 -17.51 -21.69
N ILE A 145 -10.62 -16.32 -21.68
CA ILE A 145 -9.79 -15.82 -22.80
C ILE A 145 -8.31 -16.15 -22.64
N ASN A 146 -7.99 -17.06 -21.70
CA ASN A 146 -6.66 -17.64 -21.50
C ASN A 146 -5.55 -16.65 -21.10
N ILE A 147 -5.89 -15.57 -20.37
CA ILE A 147 -4.89 -14.69 -19.75
C ILE A 147 -4.22 -15.41 -18.59
N LYS A 148 -2.89 -15.35 -18.53
CA LYS A 148 -2.05 -16.08 -17.58
C LYS A 148 -1.13 -15.14 -16.81
N LYS A 149 -0.50 -15.69 -15.77
CA LYS A 149 0.56 -14.98 -15.03
C LYS A 149 1.64 -14.46 -15.98
N GLY A 150 1.96 -13.18 -15.85
CA GLY A 150 2.96 -12.50 -16.68
C GLY A 150 2.43 -11.85 -17.96
N ASP A 151 1.19 -12.15 -18.37
CA ASP A 151 0.54 -11.45 -19.47
C ASP A 151 0.28 -9.98 -19.11
N ARG A 152 0.19 -9.13 -20.12
CA ARG A 152 -0.04 -7.69 -19.94
C ARG A 152 -1.49 -7.37 -20.26
N VAL A 153 -2.16 -6.78 -19.27
CA VAL A 153 -3.52 -6.25 -19.40
C VAL A 153 -3.43 -4.74 -19.41
N SER A 154 -3.78 -4.13 -20.54
CA SER A 154 -3.78 -2.66 -20.68
C SER A 154 -5.19 -2.13 -20.69
N ALA A 155 -5.41 -0.99 -20.02
CA ALA A 155 -6.69 -0.35 -19.89
C ALA A 155 -6.62 1.14 -20.23
N TYR A 156 -7.58 1.60 -21.00
CA TYR A 156 -7.86 3.01 -21.27
C TYR A 156 -9.19 3.34 -20.63
N LEU A 157 -9.16 3.72 -19.34
CA LEU A 157 -10.34 3.85 -18.49
C LEU A 157 -10.23 5.09 -17.59
N PRO A 158 -11.35 5.75 -17.31
CA PRO A 158 -11.40 6.79 -16.28
C PRO A 158 -11.25 6.18 -14.88
N ASN A 159 -11.12 7.04 -13.86
CA ASN A 159 -11.04 6.61 -12.47
C ASN A 159 -12.43 6.24 -11.93
N ILE A 160 -12.92 5.06 -12.29
CA ILE A 160 -14.20 4.46 -11.88
C ILE A 160 -13.98 3.16 -11.11
N ILE A 161 -15.03 2.66 -10.45
CA ILE A 161 -14.95 1.43 -9.64
C ILE A 161 -14.49 0.23 -10.47
N GLN A 162 -14.94 0.12 -11.71
CA GLN A 162 -14.60 -0.98 -12.63
C GLN A 162 -13.11 -1.02 -12.97
N THR A 163 -12.44 0.13 -12.96
CA THR A 163 -10.98 0.21 -13.13
C THR A 163 -10.27 -0.47 -11.97
N VAL A 164 -10.73 -0.24 -10.74
CA VAL A 164 -10.19 -0.89 -9.53
C VAL A 164 -10.47 -2.39 -9.56
N GLU A 165 -11.70 -2.80 -9.90
CA GLU A 165 -12.11 -4.21 -10.00
C GLU A 165 -11.23 -4.96 -11.03
N SER A 166 -10.97 -4.36 -12.19
CA SER A 166 -10.13 -4.93 -13.25
C SER A 166 -8.66 -5.00 -12.85
N PHE A 167 -8.13 -3.97 -12.20
CA PHE A 167 -6.77 -3.94 -11.67
C PHE A 167 -6.55 -5.05 -10.62
N VAL A 168 -7.48 -5.19 -9.67
CA VAL A 168 -7.39 -6.22 -8.63
C VAL A 168 -7.49 -7.62 -9.24
N ALA A 169 -8.39 -7.82 -10.22
CA ALA A 169 -8.52 -9.10 -10.93
C ALA A 169 -7.24 -9.46 -11.71
N THR A 170 -6.64 -8.48 -12.39
CA THR A 170 -5.36 -8.67 -13.10
C THR A 170 -4.25 -9.08 -12.13
N SER A 171 -4.18 -8.40 -10.98
CA SER A 171 -3.21 -8.71 -9.93
C SER A 171 -3.45 -10.08 -9.31
N ALA A 172 -4.72 -10.50 -9.15
CA ALA A 172 -5.08 -11.80 -8.57
C ALA A 172 -4.54 -12.98 -9.37
N ILE A 173 -4.59 -12.91 -10.70
CA ILE A 173 -4.06 -13.95 -11.59
C ILE A 173 -2.54 -13.83 -11.85
N GLY A 174 -1.89 -12.80 -11.27
CA GLY A 174 -0.47 -12.52 -11.46
C GLY A 174 -0.10 -11.95 -12.82
N ALA A 175 -1.06 -11.40 -13.55
CA ALA A 175 -0.83 -10.63 -14.76
C ALA A 175 -0.36 -9.20 -14.44
N ILE A 176 0.16 -8.51 -15.44
CA ILE A 176 0.74 -7.17 -15.32
C ILE A 176 -0.28 -6.15 -15.78
N TRP A 177 -0.63 -5.21 -14.90
CA TRP A 177 -1.55 -4.12 -15.19
C TRP A 177 -0.82 -2.90 -15.73
N SER A 178 -1.42 -2.27 -16.75
CA SER A 178 -1.04 -0.95 -17.23
C SER A 178 -2.29 -0.15 -17.58
N SER A 179 -2.38 1.10 -17.18
CA SER A 179 -3.53 1.95 -17.49
C SER A 179 -3.12 3.39 -17.75
N CYS A 180 -3.92 4.06 -18.59
CA CYS A 180 -3.89 5.51 -18.75
C CYS A 180 -5.31 6.08 -18.68
N SER A 181 -5.38 7.35 -18.21
CA SER A 181 -6.64 8.09 -18.18
C SER A 181 -7.04 8.53 -19.58
N PRO A 182 -8.36 8.58 -19.90
CA PRO A 182 -8.87 9.21 -21.10
C PRO A 182 -8.50 10.71 -21.23
N ASP A 183 -8.12 11.34 -20.12
CA ASP A 183 -7.70 12.75 -20.10
C ASP A 183 -6.32 13.00 -20.70
N PHE A 184 -5.51 11.93 -20.87
CA PHE A 184 -4.26 12.03 -21.60
C PHE A 184 -4.54 12.10 -23.09
N GLY A 185 -4.26 13.27 -23.70
CA GLY A 185 -4.37 13.48 -25.15
C GLY A 185 -3.28 12.71 -25.92
N LEU A 186 -3.35 12.88 -27.27
CA LEU A 186 -2.37 12.29 -28.20
C LEU A 186 -1.03 13.05 -28.24
N ASN A 187 -0.87 14.15 -27.49
CA ASN A 187 0.33 15.01 -27.47
C ASN A 187 1.06 14.88 -26.14
#